data_539480ae1207549091e1a37da5ed8259
#
_entry.id   539480ae1207549091e1a37da5ed8259
#
_cell.length_a   1.000
_cell.length_b   1.000
_cell.length_c   1.000
_cell.angle_alpha   90.00
_cell.angle_beta   90.00
_cell.angle_gamma   90.00
#
_symmetry.space_group_name_H-M   'P 1'
#
loop_
_entity.id
_entity.type
_entity.pdbx_description
1 polymer ?
#
loop_
_entity_poly.entity_id
_entity_poly.type
_entity_poly.pdbx_seq_one_letter_code
_entity_poly.pdbx_strand_id
1 'polypeptide(L)'
;MYIEQNTEFELFFLRIKKLIYLIFKPKSWIGLPLLVIPGFEHSKILKLLKKQKLDLIIDIGSNKGQFTFVSKLFFPEVNIISFEALNSQFKKYQRLAALFKNIKAYNYALGSYQHKTRMNVASSPDSSSILPIK
;
A
#
# COMPACT_ATOMS: atom_id res chain seq x y z
N MET A 1 1.92 13.54 -24.41
CA MET A 1 1.18 12.88 -23.30
C MET A 1 1.07 13.91 -22.19
N TYR A 2 -0.09 14.57 -22.08
CA TYR A 2 -0.34 15.58 -21.03
C TYR A 2 -0.56 14.80 -19.72
N ILE A 3 0.33 15.00 -18.75
CA ILE A 3 0.08 14.61 -17.36
C ILE A 3 -0.83 15.71 -16.82
N GLU A 4 -2.14 15.46 -16.69
CA GLU A 4 -3.03 16.33 -15.95
C GLU A 4 -2.55 16.38 -14.50
N GLN A 5 -2.02 17.53 -14.11
CA GLN A 5 -1.79 17.83 -12.71
C GLN A 5 -3.18 17.96 -12.07
N ASN A 6 -3.53 17.03 -11.18
CA ASN A 6 -4.74 17.13 -10.37
C ASN A 6 -4.76 18.52 -9.73
N THR A 7 -5.80 19.29 -9.99
CA THR A 7 -5.96 20.62 -9.41
C THR A 7 -6.05 20.52 -7.89
N GLU A 8 -5.65 21.54 -7.14
CA GLU A 8 -5.76 21.56 -5.68
C GLU A 8 -7.18 21.22 -5.19
N PHE A 9 -8.17 21.61 -6.00
CA PHE A 9 -9.59 21.32 -5.78
C PHE A 9 -9.89 19.81 -5.83
N GLU A 10 -9.36 19.06 -6.79
CA GLU A 10 -9.53 17.60 -6.88
C GLU A 10 -8.84 16.90 -5.72
N LEU A 11 -7.66 17.35 -5.32
CA LEU A 11 -6.95 16.83 -4.15
C LEU A 11 -7.75 17.09 -2.86
N PHE A 12 -8.39 18.24 -2.73
CA PHE A 12 -9.27 18.56 -1.61
C PHE A 12 -10.48 17.62 -1.54
N PHE A 13 -11.17 17.42 -2.67
CA PHE A 13 -12.29 16.47 -2.75
C PHE A 13 -11.87 15.03 -2.45
N LEU A 14 -10.68 14.62 -2.92
CA LEU A 14 -10.15 13.30 -2.61
C LEU A 14 -9.90 13.13 -1.11
N ARG A 15 -9.38 14.16 -0.44
CA ARG A 15 -9.20 14.18 1.03
C ARG A 15 -10.52 14.10 1.77
N ILE A 16 -11.54 14.83 1.33
CA ILE A 16 -12.89 14.77 1.92
C ILE A 16 -13.49 13.38 1.73
N LYS A 17 -13.41 12.79 0.53
CA LYS A 17 -13.90 11.42 0.29
C LYS A 17 -13.21 10.39 1.19
N LYS A 18 -11.89 10.53 1.40
CA LYS A 18 -11.13 9.67 2.33
C LYS A 18 -11.60 9.85 3.78
N LEU A 19 -11.88 11.08 4.20
CA LEU A 19 -12.37 11.39 5.54
C LEU A 19 -13.77 10.82 5.77
N ILE A 20 -14.68 11.01 4.83
CA ILE A 20 -16.05 10.46 4.88
C ILE A 20 -15.99 8.93 4.98
N TYR A 21 -15.14 8.29 4.17
CA TYR A 21 -14.99 6.85 4.23
C TYR A 21 -14.48 6.36 5.60
N LEU A 22 -13.53 7.06 6.21
CA LEU A 22 -13.06 6.75 7.56
C LEU A 22 -14.19 6.80 8.58
N ILE A 23 -15.06 7.82 8.51
CA ILE A 23 -16.20 7.98 9.43
C ILE A 23 -17.15 6.78 9.34
N PHE A 24 -17.47 6.31 8.12
CA PHE A 24 -18.45 5.25 7.89
C PHE A 24 -17.88 3.81 7.93
N LYS A 25 -16.56 3.64 8.10
CA LYS A 25 -15.91 2.31 8.12
C LYS A 25 -15.02 2.17 9.36
N PRO A 26 -15.59 1.85 10.52
CA PRO A 26 -14.83 1.78 11.78
C PRO A 26 -13.65 0.81 11.74
N LYS A 27 -13.69 -0.25 10.92
CA LYS A 27 -12.54 -1.15 10.71
C LYS A 27 -11.31 -0.44 10.12
N SER A 28 -11.48 0.68 9.42
CA SER A 28 -10.36 1.45 8.88
C SER A 28 -9.66 2.34 9.94
N TRP A 29 -10.25 2.50 11.12
CA TRP A 29 -9.65 3.27 12.22
C TRP A 29 -8.41 2.58 12.81
N ILE A 30 -8.28 1.27 12.62
CA ILE A 30 -7.11 0.49 13.06
C ILE A 30 -5.80 1.07 12.50
N GLY A 31 -5.81 1.65 11.31
CA GLY A 31 -4.63 2.26 10.68
C GLY A 31 -4.33 3.70 11.11
N LEU A 32 -5.26 4.39 11.78
CA LEU A 32 -5.10 5.80 12.15
C LEU A 32 -3.88 6.04 13.07
N PRO A 33 -3.64 5.24 14.13
CA PRO A 33 -2.47 5.42 14.99
C PRO A 33 -1.15 5.26 14.25
N LEU A 34 -1.17 4.53 13.11
CA LEU A 34 0.00 4.28 12.27
C LEU A 34 0.13 5.27 11.12
N LEU A 35 -0.81 6.22 10.99
CA LEU A 35 -0.92 7.16 9.87
C LEU A 35 -0.99 6.44 8.50
N VAL A 36 -1.59 5.25 8.49
CA VAL A 36 -1.82 4.46 7.26
C VAL A 36 -3.30 4.49 6.94
N ILE A 37 -3.63 5.11 5.82
CA ILE A 37 -4.99 5.15 5.28
C ILE A 37 -5.09 4.05 4.21
N PRO A 38 -6.19 3.25 4.18
CA PRO A 38 -6.37 2.25 3.15
C PRO A 38 -6.31 2.86 1.74
N GLY A 39 -5.70 2.16 0.80
CA GLY A 39 -5.62 2.57 -0.60
C GLY A 39 -6.97 2.40 -1.31
N PHE A 40 -7.85 3.39 -1.20
CA PHE A 40 -9.22 3.31 -1.76
C PHE A 40 -9.28 3.23 -3.26
N GLU A 41 -8.27 3.72 -3.95
CA GLU A 41 -8.09 3.60 -5.39
C GLU A 41 -8.16 2.14 -5.84
N HIS A 42 -7.72 1.21 -5.01
CA HIS A 42 -7.76 -0.23 -5.28
C HIS A 42 -9.10 -0.89 -4.91
N SER A 43 -9.99 -0.18 -4.22
CA SER A 43 -11.25 -0.76 -3.73
C SER A 43 -12.17 -1.25 -4.84
N LYS A 44 -12.14 -0.64 -6.03
CA LYS A 44 -12.95 -1.06 -7.19
C LYS A 44 -12.56 -2.46 -7.63
N ILE A 45 -11.25 -2.70 -7.86
CA ILE A 45 -10.76 -4.00 -8.29
C ILE A 45 -10.96 -5.06 -7.20
N LEU A 46 -10.72 -4.73 -5.94
CA LEU A 46 -10.94 -5.64 -4.82
C LEU A 46 -12.42 -6.05 -4.66
N LYS A 47 -13.36 -5.13 -4.95
CA LYS A 47 -14.80 -5.45 -5.01
C LYS A 47 -15.12 -6.45 -6.10
N LEU A 48 -14.53 -6.31 -7.29
CA LEU A 48 -14.73 -7.28 -8.39
C LEU A 48 -14.18 -8.65 -8.02
N LEU A 49 -13.00 -8.68 -7.38
CA LEU A 49 -12.36 -9.92 -6.93
C LEU A 49 -13.08 -10.57 -5.75
N LYS A 50 -14.00 -9.87 -5.04
CA LYS A 50 -14.72 -10.43 -3.89
C LYS A 50 -15.57 -11.66 -4.23
N LYS A 51 -15.96 -11.81 -5.48
CA LYS A 51 -16.67 -13.00 -5.98
C LYS A 51 -15.73 -14.20 -6.22
N GLN A 52 -14.43 -13.99 -6.22
CA GLN A 52 -13.41 -15.02 -6.42
C GLN A 52 -12.91 -15.50 -5.05
N LYS A 53 -12.56 -16.78 -4.98
CA LYS A 53 -11.84 -17.31 -3.83
C LYS A 53 -10.36 -16.94 -4.00
N LEU A 54 -9.87 -16.03 -3.16
CA LEU A 54 -8.47 -15.62 -3.13
C LEU A 54 -7.78 -16.31 -1.95
N ASP A 55 -6.77 -17.12 -2.24
CA ASP A 55 -5.97 -17.79 -1.22
C ASP A 55 -4.69 -17.00 -0.89
N LEU A 56 -4.17 -16.22 -1.84
CA LEU A 56 -2.93 -15.47 -1.71
C LEU A 56 -3.00 -14.15 -2.49
N ILE A 57 -2.45 -13.10 -1.88
CA ILE A 57 -2.13 -11.82 -2.53
C ILE A 57 -0.62 -11.60 -2.41
N ILE A 58 0.02 -11.20 -3.50
CA ILE A 58 1.42 -10.76 -3.52
C ILE A 58 1.43 -9.25 -3.74
N ASP A 59 1.99 -8.52 -2.77
CA ASP A 59 2.07 -7.05 -2.76
C ASP A 59 3.53 -6.63 -2.97
N ILE A 60 3.85 -6.16 -4.18
CA ILE A 60 5.21 -5.77 -4.57
C ILE A 60 5.33 -4.25 -4.53
N GLY A 61 6.27 -3.74 -3.73
CA GLY A 61 6.37 -2.31 -3.46
C GLY A 61 5.30 -1.86 -2.45
N SER A 62 5.16 -2.62 -1.38
CA SER A 62 4.07 -2.44 -0.41
C SER A 62 4.12 -1.10 0.35
N ASN A 63 5.19 -0.35 0.23
CA ASN A 63 5.40 0.93 0.91
C ASN A 63 5.03 0.82 2.40
N LYS A 64 4.19 1.68 2.94
CA LYS A 64 3.68 1.61 4.33
C LYS A 64 2.43 0.72 4.50
N GLY A 65 2.00 0.00 3.43
CA GLY A 65 0.96 -1.03 3.51
C GLY A 65 -0.46 -0.58 3.18
N GLN A 66 -0.65 0.48 2.41
CA GLN A 66 -1.98 1.00 2.06
C GLN A 66 -2.80 -0.02 1.26
N PHE A 67 -2.17 -0.73 0.30
CA PHE A 67 -2.83 -1.79 -0.47
C PHE A 67 -3.10 -3.03 0.39
N THR A 68 -2.12 -3.48 1.16
CA THR A 68 -2.29 -4.58 2.12
C THR A 68 -3.44 -4.30 3.08
N PHE A 69 -3.53 -3.07 3.61
CA PHE A 69 -4.59 -2.70 4.55
C PHE A 69 -5.98 -2.79 3.93
N VAL A 70 -6.18 -2.17 2.75
CA VAL A 70 -7.47 -2.27 2.07
C VAL A 70 -7.79 -3.71 1.67
N SER A 71 -6.79 -4.50 1.26
CA SER A 71 -6.97 -5.92 0.95
C SER A 71 -7.48 -6.70 2.15
N LYS A 72 -6.94 -6.47 3.35
CA LYS A 72 -7.42 -7.10 4.59
C LYS A 72 -8.84 -6.68 4.99
N LEU A 73 -9.27 -5.47 4.63
CA LEU A 73 -10.65 -5.05 4.84
C LEU A 73 -11.64 -5.81 3.95
N PHE A 74 -11.23 -6.20 2.74
CA PHE A 74 -12.06 -6.95 1.79
C PHE A 74 -11.94 -8.47 1.99
N PHE A 75 -10.75 -8.96 2.32
CA PHE A 75 -10.38 -10.37 2.44
C PHE A 75 -9.64 -10.62 3.76
N PRO A 76 -10.32 -10.68 4.90
CA PRO A 76 -9.67 -10.76 6.22
C PRO A 76 -8.76 -11.99 6.36
N GLU A 77 -9.15 -13.12 5.77
CA GLU A 77 -8.45 -14.41 5.93
C GLU A 77 -7.40 -14.69 4.84
N VAL A 78 -7.30 -13.85 3.81
CA VAL A 78 -6.35 -14.06 2.71
C VAL A 78 -4.91 -14.00 3.22
N ASN A 79 -4.05 -14.88 2.70
CA ASN A 79 -2.61 -14.78 2.94
C ASN A 79 -2.04 -13.63 2.11
N ILE A 80 -1.13 -12.85 2.69
CA ILE A 80 -0.44 -11.77 1.97
C ILE A 80 1.06 -11.98 2.13
N ILE A 81 1.77 -11.93 1.00
CA ILE A 81 3.23 -11.87 0.93
C ILE A 81 3.61 -10.51 0.36
N SER A 82 4.36 -9.73 1.12
CA SER A 82 4.69 -8.35 0.74
C SER A 82 6.19 -8.15 0.66
N PHE A 83 6.59 -7.32 -0.30
CA PHE A 83 7.98 -6.93 -0.53
C PHE A 83 8.08 -5.41 -0.54
N GLU A 84 9.00 -4.86 0.27
CA GLU A 84 9.30 -3.43 0.31
C GLU A 84 10.81 -3.24 0.44
N ALA A 85 11.39 -2.54 -0.53
CA ALA A 85 12.84 -2.35 -0.60
C ALA A 85 13.36 -1.30 0.38
N LEU A 86 12.60 -0.20 0.56
CA LEU A 86 13.01 0.89 1.44
C LEU A 86 12.81 0.53 2.90
N ASN A 87 13.89 0.40 3.64
CA ASN A 87 13.86 0.03 5.05
C ASN A 87 12.99 0.98 5.90
N SER A 88 12.98 2.28 5.61
CA SER A 88 12.15 3.27 6.30
C SER A 88 10.64 3.02 6.12
N GLN A 89 10.22 2.61 4.93
CA GLN A 89 8.82 2.26 4.64
C GLN A 89 8.50 0.86 5.18
N PHE A 90 9.40 -0.09 5.02
CA PHE A 90 9.25 -1.43 5.56
C PHE A 90 9.01 -1.45 7.07
N LYS A 91 9.72 -0.63 7.85
CA LYS A 91 9.47 -0.48 9.29
C LYS A 91 8.06 0.04 9.61
N LYS A 92 7.52 0.94 8.78
CA LYS A 92 6.12 1.39 8.92
C LYS A 92 5.15 0.26 8.55
N TYR A 93 5.44 -0.44 7.46
CA TYR A 93 4.68 -1.60 7.02
C TYR A 93 4.60 -2.69 8.08
N GLN A 94 5.73 -3.04 8.72
CA GLN A 94 5.77 -4.05 9.78
C GLN A 94 4.80 -3.75 10.93
N ARG A 95 4.68 -2.47 11.33
CA ARG A 95 3.73 -2.05 12.37
C ARG A 95 2.28 -2.30 11.95
N LEU A 96 1.96 -2.04 10.69
CA LEU A 96 0.64 -2.34 10.15
C LEU A 96 0.42 -3.86 10.04
N ALA A 97 1.39 -4.59 9.51
CA ALA A 97 1.30 -6.04 9.32
C ALA A 97 1.07 -6.79 10.64
N ALA A 98 1.64 -6.29 11.74
CA ALA A 98 1.46 -6.88 13.07
C ALA A 98 0.00 -6.82 13.59
N LEU A 99 -0.85 -5.99 13.00
CA LEU A 99 -2.27 -5.90 13.34
C LEU A 99 -3.13 -6.98 12.68
N PHE A 100 -2.57 -7.72 11.73
CA PHE A 100 -3.29 -8.71 10.93
C PHE A 100 -2.61 -10.07 10.98
N LYS A 101 -3.43 -11.11 10.92
CA LYS A 101 -2.95 -12.49 10.72
C LYS A 101 -2.63 -12.72 9.23
N ASN A 102 -1.83 -13.75 8.96
CA ASN A 102 -1.56 -14.25 7.60
C ASN A 102 -0.84 -13.23 6.70
N ILE A 103 0.08 -12.42 7.26
CA ILE A 103 0.96 -11.54 6.50
C ILE A 103 2.41 -11.95 6.71
N LYS A 104 3.13 -12.16 5.60
CA LYS A 104 4.59 -12.30 5.57
C LYS A 104 5.18 -11.11 4.82
N ALA A 105 6.16 -10.45 5.41
CA ALA A 105 6.76 -9.25 4.85
C ALA A 105 8.28 -9.39 4.74
N TYR A 106 8.82 -8.94 3.62
CA TYR A 106 10.25 -9.04 3.31
C TYR A 106 10.80 -7.67 2.90
N ASN A 107 11.94 -7.29 3.49
CA ASN A 107 12.62 -6.05 3.13
C ASN A 107 13.57 -6.30 1.95
N TYR A 108 13.00 -6.57 0.78
CA TYR A 108 13.70 -6.82 -0.46
C TYR A 108 13.06 -6.10 -1.63
N ALA A 109 13.88 -5.73 -2.62
CA ALA A 109 13.42 -5.47 -3.97
C ALA A 109 13.35 -6.80 -4.73
N LEU A 110 12.33 -6.98 -5.57
CA LEU A 110 12.27 -8.13 -6.47
C LEU A 110 13.06 -7.83 -7.75
N GLY A 111 13.86 -8.80 -8.19
CA GLY A 111 14.65 -8.73 -9.39
C GLY A 111 14.81 -10.11 -10.02
N SER A 112 15.42 -10.16 -11.20
CA SER A 112 15.63 -11.40 -11.96
C SER A 112 16.70 -12.33 -11.34
N TYR A 113 17.59 -11.78 -10.52
CA TYR A 113 18.62 -12.52 -9.79
C TYR A 113 18.98 -11.82 -8.49
N GLN A 114 19.54 -12.57 -7.56
CA GLN A 114 19.92 -12.06 -6.25
C GLN A 114 21.25 -11.26 -6.34
N HIS A 115 21.18 -9.98 -5.99
CA HIS A 115 22.35 -9.10 -5.88
C HIS A 115 22.08 -7.95 -4.92
N LYS A 116 23.15 -7.28 -4.49
CA LYS A 116 23.06 -6.03 -3.74
C LYS A 116 23.07 -4.85 -4.70
N THR A 117 22.14 -3.93 -4.57
CA THR A 117 22.10 -2.71 -5.36
C THR A 117 21.82 -1.49 -4.48
N ARG A 118 22.13 -0.31 -5.01
CA ARG A 118 21.79 0.96 -4.37
C ARG A 118 20.42 1.40 -4.87
N MET A 119 19.64 2.00 -3.99
CA MET A 119 18.36 2.58 -4.35
C MET A 119 18.44 4.10 -4.23
N ASN A 120 18.03 4.79 -5.27
CA ASN A 120 17.90 6.26 -5.28
C ASN A 120 16.59 6.60 -4.57
N VAL A 121 16.75 7.24 -3.40
CA VAL A 121 15.58 7.61 -2.58
C VAL A 121 15.15 9.02 -2.98
N ALA A 122 13.94 9.12 -3.53
CA ALA A 122 13.33 10.40 -3.86
C ALA A 122 12.78 11.11 -2.62
N SER A 123 12.50 12.40 -2.73
CA SER A 123 11.79 13.18 -1.71
C SER A 123 10.40 12.60 -1.40
N SER A 124 9.72 12.04 -2.42
CA SER A 124 8.56 11.16 -2.25
C SER A 124 9.02 9.70 -2.27
N PRO A 125 8.85 8.94 -1.20
CA PRO A 125 9.25 7.52 -1.16
C PRO A 125 8.64 6.66 -2.26
N ASP A 126 7.44 7.00 -2.71
CA ASP A 126 6.69 6.30 -3.76
C ASP A 126 7.37 6.42 -5.15
N SER A 127 8.27 7.39 -5.31
CA SER A 127 9.04 7.64 -6.54
C SER A 127 10.48 7.14 -6.47
N SER A 128 10.83 6.39 -5.43
CA SER A 128 12.18 5.84 -5.28
C SER A 128 12.41 4.69 -6.28
N SER A 129 13.65 4.60 -6.80
CA SER A 129 13.98 3.67 -7.88
C SER A 129 15.43 3.18 -7.76
N ILE A 130 15.70 2.00 -8.30
CA ILE A 130 17.06 1.52 -8.55
C ILE A 130 17.70 2.21 -9.77
N LEU A 131 16.88 2.82 -10.64
CA LEU A 131 17.36 3.63 -11.75
C LEU A 131 17.64 5.07 -11.29
N PRO A 132 18.52 5.82 -12.01
CA PRO A 132 18.73 7.23 -11.74
C PRO A 132 17.40 8.02 -11.78
N ILE A 133 17.18 8.84 -10.78
CA ILE A 133 16.03 9.76 -10.73
C ILE A 133 16.45 11.01 -11.49
N LYS A 134 15.68 11.38 -12.51
CA LYS A 134 15.88 12.63 -13.29
C LYS A 134 15.28 13.80 -12.55
#